data_98c56c3238832db99721654bdcb3f64b
#
_entry.id   98c56c3238832db99721654bdcb3f64b
#
_cell.length_a   1.000
_cell.length_b   1.000
_cell.length_c   1.000
_cell.angle_alpha   90.00
_cell.angle_beta   90.00
_cell.angle_gamma   90.00
#
_symmetry.space_group_name_H-M   'P 1'
#
loop_
_entity.id
_entity.type
_entity.pdbx_description
1 polymer ?
#
loop_
_entity_poly.entity_id
_entity_poly.type
_entity_poly.pdbx_seq_one_letter_code
_entity_poly.pdbx_strand_id
1 'polypeptide(L)'
;MKERDIRPKKVFDKFLHLTSLDIKKYFSKSKVKINCVACGEKGKFSFKKEGFSYYECQKCKTLFVNPRPKEDSFENFYKKSSSIKFLSTNLYKKTKETRKRKIFKPRAKMIFNILKEKKIKNYNCIDIGGGTGIFAKEISKLIKKE
;
A
#
# COMPACT_ATOMS: atom_id res chain seq x y z
N MET A 1 -16.54 -7.19 -10.20
CA MET A 1 -15.70 -7.87 -9.17
C MET A 1 -16.37 -7.64 -7.81
N LYS A 2 -16.71 -8.70 -7.10
CA LYS A 2 -17.25 -8.56 -5.73
C LYS A 2 -16.05 -8.45 -4.76
N GLU A 3 -16.13 -7.57 -3.77
CA GLU A 3 -15.04 -7.35 -2.80
C GLU A 3 -14.64 -8.65 -2.07
N ARG A 4 -15.62 -9.49 -1.74
CA ARG A 4 -15.41 -10.80 -1.10
C ARG A 4 -14.46 -11.74 -1.87
N ASP A 5 -14.29 -11.55 -3.18
CA ASP A 5 -13.42 -12.39 -4.01
C ASP A 5 -11.92 -12.14 -3.73
N ILE A 6 -11.59 -10.94 -3.28
CA ILE A 6 -10.21 -10.50 -2.98
C ILE A 6 -10.00 -10.19 -1.49
N ARG A 7 -11.10 -10.08 -0.73
CA ARG A 7 -11.13 -9.85 0.73
C ARG A 7 -12.20 -10.74 1.38
N PRO A 8 -11.97 -12.07 1.50
CA PRO A 8 -12.90 -12.95 2.18
C PRO A 8 -13.14 -12.44 3.61
N LYS A 9 -14.40 -12.17 3.97
CA LYS A 9 -14.78 -11.43 5.19
C LYS A 9 -14.04 -11.92 6.44
N LYS A 10 -14.20 -13.19 6.81
CA LYS A 10 -13.56 -13.75 8.03
C LYS A 10 -12.05 -13.57 8.09
N VAL A 11 -11.37 -13.74 6.94
CA VAL A 11 -9.90 -13.59 6.86
C VAL A 11 -9.51 -12.11 6.95
N PHE A 12 -10.29 -11.24 6.32
CA PHE A 12 -10.03 -9.80 6.34
C PHE A 12 -10.31 -9.20 7.71
N ASP A 13 -11.40 -9.58 8.38
CA ASP A 13 -11.72 -9.14 9.75
C ASP A 13 -10.60 -9.52 10.73
N LYS A 14 -10.07 -10.75 10.63
CA LYS A 14 -8.93 -11.18 11.43
C LYS A 14 -7.67 -10.34 11.14
N PHE A 15 -7.41 -10.02 9.88
CA PHE A 15 -6.31 -9.13 9.52
C PHE A 15 -6.47 -7.74 10.14
N LEU A 16 -7.67 -7.14 10.06
CA LEU A 16 -7.95 -5.83 10.66
C LEU A 16 -7.77 -5.84 12.19
N HIS A 17 -8.24 -6.89 12.85
CA HIS A 17 -8.03 -7.06 14.29
C HIS A 17 -6.54 -7.11 14.65
N LEU A 18 -5.76 -7.94 13.95
CA LEU A 18 -4.29 -8.02 14.16
C LEU A 18 -3.61 -6.67 13.87
N THR A 19 -4.06 -5.95 12.84
CA THR A 19 -3.54 -4.62 12.50
C THR A 19 -3.79 -3.62 13.63
N SER A 20 -4.98 -3.62 14.24
CA SER A 20 -5.28 -2.75 15.38
C SER A 20 -4.37 -3.01 16.59
N LEU A 21 -4.06 -4.29 16.87
CA LEU A 21 -3.11 -4.67 17.93
C LEU A 21 -1.68 -4.23 17.60
N ASP A 22 -1.25 -4.45 16.36
CA ASP A 22 0.09 -4.06 15.91
C ASP A 22 0.27 -2.53 15.89
N ILE A 23 -0.75 -1.76 15.52
CA ILE A 23 -0.73 -0.29 15.59
C ILE A 23 -0.44 0.16 17.02
N LYS A 24 -1.16 -0.39 18.01
CA LYS A 24 -0.94 -0.07 19.42
C LYS A 24 0.46 -0.45 19.87
N LYS A 25 0.97 -1.60 19.44
CA LYS A 25 2.27 -2.13 19.83
C LYS A 25 3.43 -1.32 19.25
N TYR A 26 3.40 -1.02 17.96
CA TYR A 26 4.55 -0.46 17.23
C TYR A 26 4.49 1.06 17.05
N PHE A 27 3.30 1.67 17.04
CA PHE A 27 3.12 3.09 16.67
C PHE A 27 2.59 3.99 17.78
N SER A 28 2.37 3.48 19.00
CA SER A 28 1.93 4.29 20.13
C SER A 28 3.05 5.16 20.71
N LYS A 29 4.29 4.68 20.65
CA LYS A 29 5.49 5.33 21.20
C LYS A 29 6.33 5.97 20.08
N SER A 30 7.34 6.76 20.44
CA SER A 30 8.37 7.26 19.52
C SER A 30 7.81 7.97 18.28
N LYS A 31 7.13 9.09 18.50
CA LYS A 31 6.56 9.92 17.43
C LYS A 31 7.36 11.20 17.23
N VAL A 32 7.40 11.71 16.01
CA VAL A 32 8.07 12.95 15.63
C VAL A 32 7.12 13.89 14.91
N LYS A 33 7.13 15.16 15.29
CA LYS A 33 6.41 16.22 14.56
C LYS A 33 7.14 16.51 13.26
N ILE A 34 6.38 16.63 12.18
CA ILE A 34 6.90 16.92 10.85
C ILE A 34 6.05 17.98 10.16
N ASN A 35 6.63 18.64 9.17
CA ASN A 35 5.92 19.44 8.21
C ASN A 35 5.36 18.55 7.07
N CYS A 36 4.64 19.15 6.13
CA CYS A 36 4.08 18.44 4.97
C CYS A 36 5.15 17.67 4.20
N VAL A 37 4.92 16.39 4.00
CA VAL A 37 5.88 15.49 3.31
C VAL A 37 6.04 15.78 1.81
N ALA A 38 5.13 16.57 1.21
CA ALA A 38 5.16 16.89 -0.21
C ALA A 38 5.82 18.25 -0.50
N CYS A 39 5.61 19.27 0.34
CA CYS A 39 6.06 20.64 0.05
C CYS A 39 6.76 21.34 1.22
N GLY A 40 6.93 20.69 2.38
CA GLY A 40 7.62 21.23 3.56
C GLY A 40 6.81 22.22 4.41
N GLU A 41 5.63 22.63 3.98
CA GLU A 41 4.81 23.61 4.68
C GLU A 41 4.07 23.03 5.89
N LYS A 42 3.59 23.92 6.77
CA LYS A 42 2.81 23.53 7.95
C LYS A 42 1.45 22.94 7.55
N GLY A 43 0.97 21.98 8.33
CA GLY A 43 -0.39 21.44 8.22
C GLY A 43 -1.26 21.86 9.39
N LYS A 44 -2.59 21.90 9.15
CA LYS A 44 -3.62 22.06 10.16
C LYS A 44 -4.23 20.70 10.49
N PHE A 45 -4.55 20.45 11.76
CA PHE A 45 -5.24 19.24 12.19
C PHE A 45 -6.56 19.09 11.42
N SER A 46 -6.82 17.88 10.94
CA SER A 46 -8.03 17.53 10.20
C SER A 46 -8.91 16.55 11.00
N PHE A 47 -8.40 15.34 11.27
CA PHE A 47 -9.15 14.34 12.03
C PHE A 47 -8.21 13.30 12.67
N LYS A 48 -8.82 12.40 13.50
CA LYS A 48 -8.14 11.20 14.02
C LYS A 48 -8.72 9.94 13.41
N LYS A 49 -7.85 8.97 13.08
CA LYS A 49 -8.25 7.64 12.64
C LYS A 49 -7.21 6.59 13.06
N GLU A 50 -7.68 5.45 13.57
CA GLU A 50 -6.81 4.32 13.98
C GLU A 50 -5.65 4.69 14.91
N GLY A 51 -5.85 5.66 15.81
CA GLY A 51 -4.82 6.17 16.74
C GLY A 51 -3.83 7.15 16.13
N PHE A 52 -4.00 7.55 14.88
CA PHE A 52 -3.21 8.57 14.21
C PHE A 52 -3.98 9.89 14.05
N SER A 53 -3.27 11.02 14.20
CA SER A 53 -3.78 12.35 13.90
C SER A 53 -3.39 12.73 12.47
N TYR A 54 -4.37 13.09 11.66
CA TYR A 54 -4.18 13.52 10.28
C TYR A 54 -4.22 15.03 10.18
N TYR A 55 -3.31 15.58 9.42
CA TYR A 55 -3.15 17.01 9.16
C TYR A 55 -3.25 17.26 7.65
N GLU A 56 -3.91 18.33 7.28
CA GLU A 56 -3.97 18.80 5.89
C GLU A 56 -3.01 19.97 5.70
N CYS A 57 -2.19 19.90 4.67
CA CYS A 57 -1.26 20.97 4.31
C CYS A 57 -2.02 22.21 3.88
N GLN A 58 -1.65 23.38 4.43
CA GLN A 58 -2.34 24.63 4.07
C GLN A 58 -2.06 25.07 2.62
N LYS A 59 -0.90 24.70 2.06
CA LYS A 59 -0.48 25.06 0.70
C LYS A 59 -0.90 24.04 -0.35
N CYS A 60 -0.46 22.80 -0.26
CA CYS A 60 -0.65 21.79 -1.31
C CYS A 60 -1.79 20.82 -1.05
N LYS A 61 -2.53 20.96 0.05
CA LYS A 61 -3.67 20.13 0.46
C LYS A 61 -3.34 18.64 0.68
N THR A 62 -2.07 18.27 0.74
CA THR A 62 -1.65 16.91 1.07
C THR A 62 -2.09 16.55 2.47
N LEU A 63 -2.75 15.41 2.62
CA LEU A 63 -3.11 14.83 3.91
C LEU A 63 -1.97 13.97 4.42
N PHE A 64 -1.50 14.19 5.66
CA PHE A 64 -0.39 13.44 6.25
C PHE A 64 -0.57 13.22 7.75
N VAL A 65 0.10 12.21 8.29
CA VAL A 65 0.07 11.89 9.73
C VAL A 65 1.06 12.78 10.48
N ASN A 66 0.60 13.46 11.54
CA ASN A 66 1.45 14.29 12.39
C ASN A 66 0.94 14.31 13.86
N PRO A 67 1.75 13.96 14.89
CA PRO A 67 3.09 13.41 14.74
C PRO A 67 3.09 12.01 14.12
N ARG A 68 4.09 11.72 13.29
CA ARG A 68 4.24 10.39 12.69
C ARG A 68 5.15 9.51 13.53
N PRO A 69 5.00 8.18 13.51
CA PRO A 69 5.96 7.26 14.11
C PRO A 69 7.36 7.43 13.51
N LYS A 70 8.40 7.18 14.31
CA LYS A 70 9.78 7.15 13.83
C LYS A 70 10.04 5.97 12.89
N GLU A 71 11.11 6.04 12.09
CA GLU A 71 11.47 5.04 11.10
C GLU A 71 11.64 3.63 11.70
N ASP A 72 12.33 3.53 12.83
CA ASP A 72 12.51 2.25 13.57
C ASP A 72 11.19 1.54 13.88
N SER A 73 10.12 2.31 14.12
CA SER A 73 8.79 1.75 14.38
C SER A 73 8.24 1.06 13.13
N PHE A 74 8.46 1.61 11.94
CA PHE A 74 8.06 0.99 10.69
C PHE A 74 8.91 -0.24 10.37
N GLU A 75 10.23 -0.18 10.57
CA GLU A 75 11.09 -1.35 10.39
C GLU A 75 10.65 -2.52 11.29
N ASN A 76 10.45 -2.25 12.58
CA ASN A 76 10.00 -3.27 13.52
C ASN A 76 8.62 -3.81 13.16
N PHE A 77 7.69 -2.94 12.73
CA PHE A 77 6.38 -3.35 12.26
C PHE A 77 6.50 -4.30 11.04
N TYR A 78 7.22 -3.92 10.00
CA TYR A 78 7.36 -4.76 8.80
C TYR A 78 8.10 -6.08 9.09
N LYS A 79 9.10 -6.08 9.97
CA LYS A 79 9.88 -7.27 10.31
C LYS A 79 9.14 -8.24 11.25
N LYS A 80 8.34 -7.71 12.19
CA LYS A 80 7.87 -8.48 13.35
C LYS A 80 6.35 -8.53 13.53
N SER A 81 5.55 -7.78 12.74
CA SER A 81 4.12 -7.69 12.99
C SER A 81 3.35 -8.94 12.61
N SER A 82 2.39 -9.29 13.46
CA SER A 82 1.49 -10.41 13.23
C SER A 82 0.54 -10.17 12.05
N SER A 83 0.11 -8.93 11.85
CA SER A 83 -0.77 -8.54 10.76
C SER A 83 -0.11 -8.70 9.40
N ILE A 84 1.15 -8.27 9.23
CA ILE A 84 1.90 -8.43 7.96
C ILE A 84 2.17 -9.91 7.66
N LYS A 85 2.58 -10.69 8.68
CA LYS A 85 2.74 -12.14 8.53
C LYS A 85 1.44 -12.80 8.11
N PHE A 86 0.33 -12.47 8.77
CA PHE A 86 -0.98 -13.00 8.44
C PHE A 86 -1.46 -12.58 7.05
N LEU A 87 -1.24 -11.33 6.66
CA LEU A 87 -1.59 -10.78 5.34
C LEU A 87 -0.91 -11.61 4.23
N SER A 88 0.40 -11.83 4.35
CA SER A 88 1.19 -12.56 3.35
C SER A 88 0.83 -14.04 3.27
N THR A 89 0.72 -14.72 4.42
CA THR A 89 0.54 -16.17 4.48
C THR A 89 -0.91 -16.63 4.28
N ASN A 90 -1.89 -15.80 4.67
CA ASN A 90 -3.31 -16.16 4.61
C ASN A 90 -4.06 -15.39 3.53
N LEU A 91 -4.12 -14.06 3.59
CA LEU A 91 -4.95 -13.30 2.68
C LEU A 91 -4.40 -13.35 1.25
N TYR A 92 -3.15 -12.99 1.06
CA TYR A 92 -2.54 -12.95 -0.28
C TYR A 92 -2.36 -14.33 -0.89
N LYS A 93 -1.97 -15.32 -0.10
CA LYS A 93 -1.84 -16.70 -0.57
C LYS A 93 -3.19 -17.24 -1.05
N LYS A 94 -4.26 -17.08 -0.26
CA LYS A 94 -5.62 -17.57 -0.59
C LYS A 94 -6.25 -16.85 -1.78
N THR A 95 -5.93 -15.58 -1.99
CA THR A 95 -6.56 -14.75 -3.05
C THR A 95 -5.65 -14.51 -4.26
N LYS A 96 -4.48 -15.14 -4.30
CA LYS A 96 -3.43 -14.90 -5.29
C LYS A 96 -3.94 -14.97 -6.73
N GLU A 97 -4.54 -16.08 -7.11
CA GLU A 97 -5.00 -16.29 -8.50
C GLU A 97 -6.20 -15.39 -8.86
N THR A 98 -7.09 -15.17 -7.91
CA THR A 98 -8.21 -14.23 -8.11
C THR A 98 -7.72 -12.80 -8.29
N ARG A 99 -6.80 -12.34 -7.45
CA ARG A 99 -6.18 -11.01 -7.56
C ARG A 99 -5.39 -10.86 -8.86
N LYS A 100 -4.61 -11.88 -9.24
CA LYS A 100 -3.89 -11.91 -10.50
C LYS A 100 -4.83 -11.73 -11.69
N ARG A 101 -5.90 -12.52 -11.76
CA ARG A 101 -6.87 -12.48 -12.86
C ARG A 101 -7.68 -11.18 -12.89
N LYS A 102 -8.20 -10.74 -11.73
CA LYS A 102 -9.19 -9.66 -11.66
C LYS A 102 -8.56 -8.26 -11.43
N ILE A 103 -7.32 -8.19 -10.99
CA ILE A 103 -6.65 -6.91 -10.68
C ILE A 103 -5.38 -6.74 -11.53
N PHE A 104 -4.40 -7.64 -11.37
CA PHE A 104 -3.06 -7.39 -11.90
C PHE A 104 -2.97 -7.56 -13.42
N LYS A 105 -3.61 -8.57 -13.99
CA LYS A 105 -3.66 -8.73 -15.45
C LYS A 105 -4.37 -7.56 -16.17
N PRO A 106 -5.57 -7.11 -15.75
CA PRO A 106 -6.21 -5.94 -16.36
C PRO A 106 -5.36 -4.66 -16.23
N ARG A 107 -4.72 -4.42 -15.07
CA ARG A 107 -3.84 -3.26 -14.87
C ARG A 107 -2.61 -3.33 -15.78
N ALA A 108 -1.96 -4.49 -15.86
CA ALA A 108 -0.82 -4.69 -16.73
C ALA A 108 -1.20 -4.42 -18.20
N LYS A 109 -2.34 -4.95 -18.67
CA LYS A 109 -2.85 -4.71 -20.03
C LYS A 109 -3.14 -3.23 -20.28
N MET A 110 -3.76 -2.54 -19.32
CA MET A 110 -4.04 -1.10 -19.41
C MET A 110 -2.75 -0.29 -19.59
N ILE A 111 -1.75 -0.51 -18.73
CA ILE A 111 -0.47 0.22 -18.82
C ILE A 111 0.25 -0.12 -20.13
N PHE A 112 0.28 -1.38 -20.52
CA PHE A 112 0.88 -1.80 -21.77
C PHE A 112 0.21 -1.13 -23.00
N ASN A 113 -1.11 -1.02 -23.03
CA ASN A 113 -1.82 -0.31 -24.09
C ASN A 113 -1.46 1.19 -24.13
N ILE A 114 -1.36 1.85 -22.97
CA ILE A 114 -0.93 3.26 -22.88
C ILE A 114 0.49 3.43 -23.44
N LEU A 115 1.42 2.53 -23.11
CA LEU A 115 2.77 2.57 -23.66
C LEU A 115 2.77 2.46 -25.18
N LYS A 116 1.94 1.58 -25.76
CA LYS A 116 1.76 1.43 -27.21
C LYS A 116 1.18 2.68 -27.85
N GLU A 117 0.09 3.20 -27.32
CA GLU A 117 -0.55 4.43 -27.84
C GLU A 117 0.42 5.60 -27.87
N LYS A 118 1.20 5.75 -26.80
CA LYS A 118 2.22 6.81 -26.69
C LYS A 118 3.52 6.51 -27.43
N LYS A 119 3.64 5.37 -28.12
CA LYS A 119 4.82 4.92 -28.86
C LYS A 119 6.11 4.93 -28.02
N ILE A 120 5.99 4.65 -26.71
CA ILE A 120 7.12 4.59 -25.80
C ILE A 120 7.80 3.22 -25.97
N LYS A 121 9.01 3.21 -26.53
CA LYS A 121 9.75 1.97 -26.84
C LYS A 121 10.78 1.61 -25.77
N ASN A 122 11.53 2.60 -25.27
CA ASN A 122 12.57 2.40 -24.26
C ASN A 122 12.08 2.93 -22.91
N TYR A 123 11.80 2.02 -21.98
CA TYR A 123 11.34 2.39 -20.64
C TYR A 123 11.85 1.42 -19.58
N ASN A 124 12.09 1.98 -18.39
CA ASN A 124 12.30 1.21 -17.17
C ASN A 124 11.04 1.31 -16.32
N CYS A 125 10.56 0.18 -15.80
CA CYS A 125 9.38 0.13 -14.96
C CYS A 125 9.77 -0.22 -13.53
N ILE A 126 9.42 0.64 -12.58
CA ILE A 126 9.59 0.41 -11.14
C ILE A 126 8.20 0.28 -10.51
N ASP A 127 7.95 -0.84 -9.83
CA ASP A 127 6.70 -1.10 -9.09
C ASP A 127 6.93 -0.84 -7.60
N ILE A 128 6.74 0.43 -7.17
CA ILE A 128 6.91 0.84 -5.77
C ILE A 128 5.77 0.27 -4.93
N GLY A 129 6.13 -0.48 -3.87
CA GLY A 129 5.13 -1.18 -3.05
C GLY A 129 4.54 -2.41 -3.73
N GLY A 130 5.19 -2.96 -4.74
CA GLY A 130 4.73 -4.08 -5.57
C GLY A 130 4.44 -5.41 -4.85
N GLY A 131 4.72 -5.47 -3.54
CA GLY A 131 4.37 -6.58 -2.67
C GLY A 131 4.95 -7.91 -3.16
N THR A 132 4.08 -8.81 -3.66
CA THR A 132 4.49 -10.13 -4.14
C THR A 132 5.00 -10.16 -5.59
N GLY A 133 5.16 -9.00 -6.24
CA GLY A 133 5.65 -8.87 -7.62
C GLY A 133 4.72 -9.43 -8.70
N ILE A 134 3.46 -9.70 -8.39
CA ILE A 134 2.51 -10.28 -9.37
C ILE A 134 2.29 -9.32 -10.54
N PHE A 135 2.14 -8.01 -10.27
CA PHE A 135 1.97 -7.01 -11.30
C PHE A 135 3.19 -6.95 -12.23
N ALA A 136 4.39 -6.83 -11.66
CA ALA A 136 5.65 -6.81 -12.41
C ALA A 136 5.78 -8.05 -13.32
N LYS A 137 5.43 -9.24 -12.80
CA LYS A 137 5.42 -10.48 -13.58
C LYS A 137 4.41 -10.46 -14.73
N GLU A 138 3.22 -9.90 -14.53
CA GLU A 138 2.19 -9.88 -15.59
C GLU A 138 2.51 -8.83 -16.68
N ILE A 139 3.07 -7.66 -16.32
CA ILE A 139 3.48 -6.66 -17.30
C ILE A 139 4.71 -7.13 -18.11
N SER A 140 5.70 -7.75 -17.46
CA SER A 140 6.85 -8.36 -18.15
C SER A 140 6.47 -9.37 -19.23
N LYS A 141 5.38 -10.15 -19.04
CA LYS A 141 4.91 -11.10 -20.05
C LYS A 141 4.35 -10.43 -21.29
N LEU A 142 3.76 -9.25 -21.13
CA LEU A 142 3.22 -8.49 -22.25
C LEU A 142 4.35 -7.85 -23.06
N ILE A 143 5.32 -7.28 -22.36
CA ILE A 143 6.50 -6.62 -22.95
C ILE A 143 7.36 -7.62 -23.73
N LYS A 144 7.62 -8.82 -23.19
CA LYS A 144 8.46 -9.84 -23.84
C LYS A 144 7.82 -10.50 -25.07
N LYS A 145 6.56 -10.22 -25.35
CA LYS A 145 5.83 -10.78 -26.52
C LYS A 145 5.86 -9.83 -27.75
N GLU A 146 6.39 -8.64 -27.60
CA GLU A 146 6.69 -7.71 -28.69
C GLU A 146 8.14 -7.83 -29.17
#